data_b8d7863fe746e8773587ae8d5cb545d3
#
_entry.id   b8d7863fe746e8773587ae8d5cb545d3
#
_cell.length_a   1.000
_cell.length_b   1.000
_cell.length_c   1.000
_cell.angle_alpha   90.00
_cell.angle_beta   90.00
_cell.angle_gamma   90.00
#
_symmetry.space_group_name_H-M   'P 1'
#
loop_
_entity.id
_entity.type
_entity.pdbx_description
1 polymer ?
#
loop_
_entity_poly.entity_id
_entity_poly.type
_entity_poly.pdbx_seq_one_letter_code
_entity_poly.pdbx_strand_id
1 'polypeptide(L)'
;MPQAAHVTRAPNQQGQTPVEQDSHQGIEQAFALFNQVSSQLSQSYSLLEARVSELKGELAVVSAQRIEELSEKERLANRLQNLLALLPGGVIVIDGHGLVREANPAACELLGEPLIGELWRQVIARSFAPRKDDGHEVSLRDGRRLSIATRSLDAEPGQLVLLNDLTETRRLQDQLARHERLSSLGRMVASLAHQIRTPLSAAMLYASHLADSEQALSAETRQRFASTLKERLHELEHQVRDMLVFARGELPLGDRVTPKALFQALQQAAQVHVQGHAVRWQCDSHLGELLCNRDTLVGALLNLIENALQASEGPGRLKVHLFRREHTLHMCVSDAGSGIDAELLARLGEPFLTTKATGTGLGLAVVQAVVRAHQGAISLRSKVGRGTCVRVELPLIDGQLAEGV
;
A
#
# COMPACT_ATOMS: atom_id res chain seq x y z
N MET A 1 89.27 24.44 80.54
CA MET A 1 90.16 25.27 81.39
C MET A 1 90.17 26.68 80.84
N PRO A 2 90.31 27.71 81.62
CA PRO A 2 89.98 27.87 83.02
C PRO A 2 88.87 28.94 83.18
N GLN A 3 88.14 28.90 84.30
CA GLN A 3 88.24 29.67 85.54
C GLN A 3 88.21 31.19 85.38
N ALA A 4 87.67 31.98 86.15
CA ALA A 4 87.16 32.08 87.52
C ALA A 4 86.41 33.43 87.60
N ALA A 5 85.60 33.64 88.38
CA ALA A 5 85.39 33.80 89.82
C ALA A 5 84.62 35.09 90.09
N HIS A 6 83.72 34.98 91.00
CA HIS A 6 83.32 35.90 92.06
C HIS A 6 83.19 37.40 91.81
N VAL A 7 82.10 37.99 92.20
CA VAL A 7 81.91 38.67 93.48
C VAL A 7 80.39 39.08 93.65
N THR A 8 79.91 38.71 94.79
CA THR A 8 78.72 39.14 95.57
C THR A 8 78.46 40.64 95.58
N ARG A 9 77.20 41.01 95.51
CA ARG A 9 76.58 41.95 96.44
C ARG A 9 75.07 42.05 96.24
N ALA A 10 74.30 41.65 97.25
CA ALA A 10 72.94 42.14 97.51
C ALA A 10 72.97 43.43 98.30
N PRO A 11 71.90 44.09 98.64
CA PRO A 11 70.51 44.11 98.18
C PRO A 11 70.01 45.52 97.83
N ASN A 12 68.83 45.61 97.22
CA ASN A 12 67.91 46.64 97.73
C ASN A 12 66.48 46.31 97.33
N GLN A 13 65.66 46.14 98.37
CA GLN A 13 64.18 46.14 98.26
C GLN A 13 63.72 47.56 98.00
N GLN A 14 62.92 47.76 96.98
CA GLN A 14 61.96 48.86 96.96
C GLN A 14 60.69 48.33 96.26
N GLY A 15 59.57 48.49 96.99
CA GLY A 15 58.28 47.99 96.75
C GLY A 15 57.67 48.50 95.40
N GLN A 16 57.14 47.58 94.68
CA GLN A 16 56.21 47.85 93.66
C GLN A 16 54.79 47.69 94.20
N THR A 17 53.98 48.69 94.02
CA THR A 17 52.59 48.78 94.46
C THR A 17 51.72 47.76 93.78
N PRO A 18 50.64 47.20 94.43
CA PRO A 18 49.79 46.14 93.88
C PRO A 18 48.94 46.51 92.61
N VAL A 19 48.90 47.79 92.23
CA VAL A 19 48.11 48.27 91.09
C VAL A 19 48.78 48.11 89.71
N GLU A 20 50.14 47.99 89.65
CA GLU A 20 50.90 47.77 88.39
C GLU A 20 50.91 46.29 88.00
N GLN A 21 50.85 45.36 88.96
CA GLN A 21 50.83 43.92 88.65
C GLN A 21 49.44 43.44 88.06
N ASP A 22 48.32 44.05 88.51
CA ASP A 22 47.01 43.71 87.98
C ASP A 22 46.78 44.21 86.55
N SER A 23 47.35 45.39 86.20
CA SER A 23 47.24 45.94 84.83
C SER A 23 48.19 45.14 83.87
N HIS A 24 49.32 44.65 84.27
CA HIS A 24 50.17 43.81 83.40
C HIS A 24 49.56 42.42 83.14
N GLN A 25 49.01 41.79 84.18
CA GLN A 25 48.28 40.53 84.01
C GLN A 25 47.03 40.67 83.09
N GLY A 26 46.30 41.77 83.17
CA GLY A 26 45.14 42.05 82.31
C GLY A 26 45.54 42.22 80.79
N ILE A 27 46.73 42.92 80.60
CA ILE A 27 47.28 43.09 79.23
C ILE A 27 47.78 41.75 78.66
N GLU A 28 48.47 40.95 79.46
CA GLU A 28 48.92 39.61 79.00
C GLU A 28 47.79 38.68 78.69
N GLN A 29 46.71 38.66 79.53
CA GLN A 29 45.47 37.89 79.26
C GLN A 29 44.77 38.36 77.97
N ALA A 30 44.65 39.65 77.75
CA ALA A 30 44.09 40.24 76.55
C ALA A 30 44.91 39.88 75.31
N PHE A 31 46.20 39.89 75.38
CA PHE A 31 47.10 39.53 74.28
C PHE A 31 47.08 38.01 73.99
N ALA A 32 46.97 37.19 75.04
CA ALA A 32 46.81 35.75 74.89
C ALA A 32 45.43 35.43 74.20
N LEU A 33 44.38 36.08 74.65
CA LEU A 33 43.08 35.96 74.03
C LEU A 33 43.08 36.43 72.58
N PHE A 34 43.71 37.57 72.27
CA PHE A 34 43.86 38.08 70.90
C PHE A 34 44.67 37.13 70.04
N ASN A 35 45.75 36.58 70.53
CA ASN A 35 46.51 35.56 69.77
C ASN A 35 45.72 34.30 69.55
N GLN A 36 44.96 33.86 70.57
CA GLN A 36 44.06 32.68 70.43
C GLN A 36 42.99 32.92 69.37
N VAL A 37 42.27 34.06 69.41
CA VAL A 37 41.31 34.41 68.42
C VAL A 37 41.87 34.59 67.02
N SER A 38 43.03 35.26 66.91
CA SER A 38 43.78 35.42 65.67
C SER A 38 44.17 34.07 65.06
N SER A 39 44.71 33.16 65.93
CA SER A 39 45.07 31.79 65.51
C SER A 39 43.86 30.99 65.06
N GLN A 40 42.69 31.05 65.75
CA GLN A 40 41.47 30.43 65.40
C GLN A 40 40.91 31.01 64.06
N LEU A 41 40.96 32.32 63.91
CA LEU A 41 40.49 32.97 62.67
C LEU A 41 41.37 32.52 61.48
N SER A 42 42.74 32.51 61.68
CA SER A 42 43.69 32.05 60.67
C SER A 42 43.44 30.58 60.26
N GLN A 43 43.21 29.70 61.27
CA GLN A 43 42.82 28.31 60.99
C GLN A 43 41.51 28.18 60.28
N SER A 44 40.47 28.95 60.65
CA SER A 44 39.18 28.97 59.98
C SER A 44 39.31 29.46 58.54
N TYR A 45 40.10 30.51 58.27
CA TYR A 45 40.36 30.97 56.92
C TYR A 45 41.07 29.93 56.06
N SER A 46 42.11 29.30 56.59
CA SER A 46 42.81 28.25 55.81
C SER A 46 41.95 27.04 55.52
N LEU A 47 41.04 26.66 56.45
CA LEU A 47 40.09 25.58 56.25
C LEU A 47 39.00 25.95 55.20
N LEU A 48 38.56 27.20 55.24
CA LEU A 48 37.63 27.74 54.27
C LEU A 48 38.21 27.79 52.84
N GLU A 49 39.49 28.27 52.74
CA GLU A 49 40.22 28.29 51.45
C GLU A 49 40.42 26.88 50.89
N ALA A 50 40.80 25.91 51.75
CA ALA A 50 40.91 24.52 51.34
C ALA A 50 39.56 23.98 50.81
N ARG A 51 38.46 24.26 51.54
CA ARG A 51 37.14 23.81 51.16
C ARG A 51 36.65 24.47 49.86
N VAL A 52 36.92 25.78 49.68
CA VAL A 52 36.59 26.49 48.40
C VAL A 52 37.38 25.93 47.23
N SER A 53 38.67 25.59 47.47
CA SER A 53 39.50 24.98 46.44
C SER A 53 38.99 23.57 46.04
N GLU A 54 38.63 22.76 47.04
CA GLU A 54 38.05 21.44 46.85
C GLU A 54 36.72 21.53 46.04
N LEU A 55 35.77 22.39 46.48
CA LEU A 55 34.51 22.61 45.79
C LEU A 55 34.69 23.14 44.36
N LYS A 56 35.68 24.01 44.11
CA LYS A 56 36.01 24.46 42.75
C LYS A 56 36.53 23.30 41.88
N GLY A 57 37.30 22.39 42.46
CA GLY A 57 37.77 21.18 41.78
C GLY A 57 36.62 20.23 41.44
N GLU A 58 35.72 19.94 42.40
CA GLU A 58 34.54 19.14 42.16
C GLU A 58 33.61 19.75 41.09
N LEU A 59 33.38 21.06 41.17
CA LEU A 59 32.54 21.78 40.20
C LEU A 59 33.17 21.72 38.79
N ALA A 60 34.46 21.83 38.66
CA ALA A 60 35.18 21.73 37.38
C ALA A 60 35.01 20.33 36.75
N VAL A 61 35.15 19.27 37.56
CA VAL A 61 34.95 17.88 37.10
C VAL A 61 33.53 17.64 36.64
N VAL A 62 32.54 18.03 37.47
CA VAL A 62 31.09 17.86 37.12
C VAL A 62 30.73 18.68 35.88
N SER A 63 31.26 19.90 35.76
CA SER A 63 31.03 20.72 34.57
C SER A 63 31.62 20.10 33.30
N ALA A 64 32.83 19.56 33.38
CA ALA A 64 33.47 18.87 32.27
C ALA A 64 32.68 17.64 31.83
N GLN A 65 32.23 16.81 32.78
CA GLN A 65 31.37 15.64 32.49
C GLN A 65 30.04 16.05 31.80
N ARG A 66 29.43 17.12 32.31
CA ARG A 66 28.15 17.59 31.73
C ARG A 66 28.29 18.13 30.31
N ILE A 67 29.42 18.80 30.02
CA ILE A 67 29.72 19.26 28.65
C ILE A 67 29.96 18.06 27.73
N GLU A 68 30.64 17.02 28.18
CA GLU A 68 30.87 15.80 27.42
C GLU A 68 29.54 15.07 27.11
N GLU A 69 28.70 14.89 28.15
CA GLU A 69 27.36 14.28 27.97
C GLU A 69 26.47 15.08 27.00
N LEU A 70 26.48 16.42 27.07
CA LEU A 70 25.74 17.26 26.14
C LEU A 70 26.27 17.14 24.72
N SER A 71 27.60 17.12 24.55
CA SER A 71 28.23 16.93 23.25
C SER A 71 27.89 15.57 22.62
N GLU A 72 27.87 14.49 23.42
CA GLU A 72 27.44 13.18 22.95
C GLU A 72 25.97 13.16 22.54
N LYS A 73 25.10 13.78 23.35
CA LYS A 73 23.67 13.89 23.01
C LYS A 73 23.43 14.69 21.73
N GLU A 74 24.13 15.81 21.56
CA GLU A 74 24.05 16.60 20.32
C GLU A 74 24.56 15.81 19.12
N ARG A 75 25.66 15.10 19.26
CA ARG A 75 26.20 14.25 18.19
C ARG A 75 25.24 13.14 17.80
N LEU A 76 24.58 12.51 18.78
CA LEU A 76 23.58 11.46 18.52
C LEU A 76 22.33 12.04 17.84
N ALA A 77 21.83 13.17 18.33
CA ALA A 77 20.68 13.86 17.74
C ALA A 77 20.95 14.25 16.28
N ASN A 78 22.10 14.87 16.00
CA ASN A 78 22.51 15.23 14.64
C ASN A 78 22.64 13.99 13.73
N ARG A 79 23.17 12.89 14.27
CA ARG A 79 23.26 11.63 13.51
C ARG A 79 21.89 11.06 13.17
N LEU A 80 20.94 11.08 14.12
CA LEU A 80 19.56 10.63 13.90
C LEU A 80 18.85 11.51 12.87
N GLN A 81 18.98 12.84 12.96
CA GLN A 81 18.42 13.76 11.99
C GLN A 81 18.95 13.51 10.57
N ASN A 82 20.28 13.33 10.45
CA ASN A 82 20.89 13.01 9.17
C ASN A 82 20.39 11.68 8.59
N LEU A 83 20.25 10.65 9.43
CA LEU A 83 19.69 9.35 8.99
C LEU A 83 18.25 9.50 8.52
N LEU A 84 17.41 10.22 9.24
CA LEU A 84 16.02 10.49 8.83
C LEU A 84 15.95 11.32 7.54
N ALA A 85 16.86 12.27 7.35
CA ALA A 85 16.92 13.07 6.13
C ALA A 85 17.33 12.28 4.89
N LEU A 86 18.15 11.23 5.05
CA LEU A 86 18.61 10.37 3.96
C LEU A 86 17.65 9.23 3.63
N LEU A 87 16.59 9.03 4.42
CA LEU A 87 15.59 8.00 4.11
C LEU A 87 14.81 8.39 2.87
N PRO A 88 14.67 7.48 1.88
CA PRO A 88 13.89 7.74 0.66
C PRO A 88 12.39 7.74 0.90
N GLY A 89 11.93 7.32 2.09
CA GLY A 89 10.53 7.31 2.49
C GLY A 89 10.17 8.51 3.37
N GLY A 90 8.94 9.00 3.25
CA GLY A 90 8.42 10.05 4.13
C GLY A 90 8.19 9.52 5.54
N VAL A 91 8.73 10.20 6.53
CA VAL A 91 8.54 9.91 7.96
C VAL A 91 7.90 11.11 8.61
N ILE A 92 6.77 10.88 9.28
CA ILE A 92 5.99 11.93 9.96
C ILE A 92 5.68 11.46 11.38
N VAL A 93 5.90 12.33 12.34
CA VAL A 93 5.51 12.12 13.74
C VAL A 93 4.31 12.98 14.06
N ILE A 94 3.25 12.35 14.54
CA ILE A 94 1.98 12.98 14.88
C ILE A 94 1.76 12.82 16.39
N ASP A 95 1.39 13.90 17.09
CA ASP A 95 1.09 13.85 18.52
C ASP A 95 -0.32 13.27 18.81
N GLY A 96 -0.64 13.11 20.11
CA GLY A 96 -1.94 12.61 20.55
C GLY A 96 -3.15 13.50 20.18
N HIS A 97 -2.93 14.72 19.71
CA HIS A 97 -3.96 15.64 19.23
C HIS A 97 -4.10 15.61 17.69
N GLY A 98 -3.29 14.82 17.00
CA GLY A 98 -3.27 14.75 15.54
C GLY A 98 -2.49 15.86 14.86
N LEU A 99 -1.63 16.57 15.57
CA LEU A 99 -0.76 17.63 15.03
C LEU A 99 0.57 17.01 14.56
N VAL A 100 1.03 17.41 13.39
CA VAL A 100 2.34 16.99 12.87
C VAL A 100 3.44 17.71 13.65
N ARG A 101 4.27 16.96 14.37
CA ARG A 101 5.39 17.47 15.16
C ARG A 101 6.69 17.48 14.37
N GLU A 102 6.94 16.40 13.65
CA GLU A 102 8.16 16.24 12.87
C GLU A 102 7.83 15.65 11.50
N ALA A 103 8.59 16.04 10.51
CA ALA A 103 8.56 15.49 9.16
C ALA A 103 9.96 15.53 8.57
N ASN A 104 10.37 14.46 7.89
CA ASN A 104 11.63 14.45 7.16
C ASN A 104 11.47 15.11 5.77
N PRO A 105 12.56 15.45 5.08
CA PRO A 105 12.50 16.08 3.75
C PRO A 105 11.68 15.29 2.73
N ALA A 106 11.80 13.95 2.73
CA ALA A 106 11.03 13.11 1.82
C ALA A 106 9.51 13.22 2.04
N ALA A 107 9.04 13.38 3.29
CA ALA A 107 7.63 13.63 3.57
C ALA A 107 7.17 14.99 3.01
N CYS A 108 8.02 16.02 3.11
CA CYS A 108 7.73 17.35 2.54
C CYS A 108 7.67 17.32 1.01
N GLU A 109 8.55 16.56 0.36
CA GLU A 109 8.52 16.37 -1.10
C GLU A 109 7.29 15.60 -1.58
N LEU A 110 6.83 14.62 -0.78
CA LEU A 110 5.67 13.81 -1.12
C LEU A 110 4.35 14.55 -0.92
N LEU A 111 4.17 15.24 0.19
CA LEU A 111 2.89 15.84 0.60
C LEU A 111 2.81 17.34 0.41
N GLY A 112 3.94 17.99 0.11
CA GLY A 112 4.04 19.46 0.01
C GLY A 112 4.12 20.14 1.37
N GLU A 113 4.62 21.38 1.37
CA GLU A 113 4.72 22.21 2.56
C GLU A 113 3.50 23.16 2.71
N PRO A 114 3.18 23.64 3.93
CA PRO A 114 3.76 23.27 5.22
C PRO A 114 3.20 21.94 5.76
N LEU A 115 3.99 21.19 6.54
CA LEU A 115 3.55 19.98 7.23
C LEU A 115 3.60 20.16 8.75
N ILE A 116 4.73 20.68 9.26
CA ILE A 116 4.94 20.84 10.71
C ILE A 116 3.98 21.88 11.26
N GLY A 117 3.26 21.53 12.33
CA GLY A 117 2.28 22.38 12.96
C GLY A 117 0.88 22.31 12.35
N GLU A 118 0.68 21.54 11.27
CA GLU A 118 -0.66 21.32 10.71
C GLU A 118 -1.34 20.07 11.29
N LEU A 119 -2.66 20.07 11.28
CA LEU A 119 -3.44 18.88 11.63
C LEU A 119 -3.33 17.84 10.52
N TRP A 120 -3.01 16.60 10.87
CA TRP A 120 -2.87 15.51 9.90
C TRP A 120 -4.09 15.34 8.99
N ARG A 121 -5.31 15.53 9.51
CA ARG A 121 -6.55 15.50 8.72
C ARG A 121 -6.57 16.54 7.58
N GLN A 122 -5.96 17.74 7.81
CA GLN A 122 -5.88 18.79 6.80
C GLN A 122 -4.86 18.42 5.71
N VAL A 123 -3.73 17.86 6.12
CA VAL A 123 -2.72 17.32 5.18
C VAL A 123 -3.33 16.23 4.32
N ILE A 124 -4.10 15.30 4.91
CA ILE A 124 -4.83 14.27 4.17
C ILE A 124 -5.77 14.91 3.14
N ALA A 125 -6.62 15.83 3.56
CA ALA A 125 -7.59 16.48 2.67
C ALA A 125 -6.92 17.27 1.52
N ARG A 126 -5.73 17.84 1.77
CA ARG A 126 -4.97 18.60 0.77
C ARG A 126 -4.24 17.73 -0.23
N SER A 127 -3.55 16.68 0.23
CA SER A 127 -2.56 15.96 -0.56
C SER A 127 -3.06 14.65 -1.13
N PHE A 128 -4.01 13.98 -0.46
CA PHE A 128 -4.51 12.69 -0.87
C PHE A 128 -5.75 12.81 -1.77
N ALA A 129 -5.83 11.92 -2.74
CA ALA A 129 -6.99 11.74 -3.60
C ALA A 129 -7.24 10.23 -3.78
N PRO A 130 -7.77 9.53 -2.75
CA PRO A 130 -7.96 8.09 -2.79
C PRO A 130 -8.76 7.68 -4.01
N ARG A 131 -8.26 6.68 -4.75
CA ARG A 131 -8.92 6.10 -5.91
C ARG A 131 -9.50 4.74 -5.52
N LYS A 132 -10.50 4.31 -6.25
CA LYS A 132 -11.16 3.02 -6.00
C LYS A 132 -10.25 1.81 -6.26
N ASP A 133 -9.18 2.00 -7.02
CA ASP A 133 -8.18 1.00 -7.37
C ASP A 133 -6.93 0.98 -6.47
N ASP A 134 -6.93 1.79 -5.42
CA ASP A 134 -5.76 1.91 -4.53
C ASP A 134 -5.49 0.65 -3.67
N GLY A 135 -6.53 -0.15 -3.36
CA GLY A 135 -6.37 -1.36 -2.54
C GLY A 135 -5.83 -1.04 -1.15
N HIS A 136 -4.58 -1.44 -0.87
CA HIS A 136 -3.85 -1.12 0.36
C HIS A 136 -2.92 0.10 0.22
N GLU A 137 -2.96 0.75 -0.93
CA GLU A 137 -2.19 1.95 -1.25
C GLU A 137 -3.11 3.16 -1.21
N VAL A 138 -2.56 4.36 -1.34
CA VAL A 138 -3.35 5.58 -1.43
C VAL A 138 -2.75 6.46 -2.53
N SER A 139 -3.59 6.96 -3.42
CA SER A 139 -3.18 7.89 -4.46
C SER A 139 -3.10 9.31 -3.92
N LEU A 140 -2.07 10.04 -4.33
CA LEU A 140 -1.97 11.49 -4.16
C LEU A 140 -2.66 12.22 -5.33
N ARG A 141 -2.93 13.53 -5.13
CA ARG A 141 -3.53 14.39 -6.16
C ARG A 141 -2.64 14.56 -7.39
N ASP A 142 -1.32 14.49 -7.23
CA ASP A 142 -0.34 14.54 -8.33
C ASP A 142 -0.21 13.23 -9.11
N GLY A 143 -0.89 12.17 -8.68
CA GLY A 143 -0.93 10.86 -9.32
C GLY A 143 0.06 9.84 -8.76
N ARG A 144 0.92 10.22 -7.80
CA ARG A 144 1.80 9.27 -7.10
C ARG A 144 0.99 8.29 -6.26
N ARG A 145 1.50 7.07 -6.11
CA ARG A 145 0.91 6.02 -5.28
C ARG A 145 1.79 5.76 -4.06
N LEU A 146 1.22 5.89 -2.88
CA LEU A 146 1.92 5.71 -1.62
C LEU A 146 1.40 4.48 -0.87
N SER A 147 2.32 3.76 -0.23
CA SER A 147 2.00 2.85 0.87
C SER A 147 2.12 3.61 2.19
N ILE A 148 1.13 3.45 3.05
CA ILE A 148 1.09 4.09 4.36
C ILE A 148 1.16 3.02 5.43
N ALA A 149 2.14 3.13 6.33
CA ALA A 149 2.24 2.31 7.52
C ALA A 149 2.22 3.22 8.76
N THR A 150 1.37 2.87 9.73
CA THR A 150 1.24 3.63 10.97
C THR A 150 1.67 2.79 12.15
N ARG A 151 2.45 3.36 13.08
CA ARG A 151 2.87 2.75 14.34
C ARG A 151 2.64 3.70 15.49
N SER A 152 2.13 3.21 16.59
CA SER A 152 2.04 3.98 17.84
C SER A 152 3.42 4.19 18.44
N LEU A 153 3.66 5.33 19.07
CA LEU A 153 4.86 5.60 19.85
C LEU A 153 4.69 5.00 21.25
N ASP A 154 5.70 4.23 21.72
CA ASP A 154 5.61 3.53 23.02
C ASP A 154 5.79 4.48 24.20
N ALA A 155 6.52 5.57 24.03
CA ALA A 155 6.91 6.47 25.13
C ALA A 155 6.02 7.70 25.28
N GLU A 156 5.31 8.10 24.23
CA GLU A 156 4.48 9.32 24.21
C GLU A 156 3.18 9.05 23.42
N PRO A 157 2.06 9.73 23.80
CA PRO A 157 0.83 9.62 23.02
C PRO A 157 1.04 10.22 21.63
N GLY A 158 1.14 9.37 20.62
CA GLY A 158 1.37 9.79 19.24
C GLY A 158 1.54 8.61 18.30
N GLN A 159 1.72 8.94 17.02
CA GLN A 159 1.86 7.96 15.94
C GLN A 159 3.00 8.35 15.00
N LEU A 160 3.74 7.34 14.57
CA LEU A 160 4.70 7.43 13.47
C LEU A 160 3.99 6.98 12.19
N VAL A 161 3.98 7.83 11.19
CA VAL A 161 3.47 7.53 9.84
C VAL A 161 4.65 7.41 8.89
N LEU A 162 4.75 6.26 8.24
CA LEU A 162 5.73 5.98 7.21
C LEU A 162 5.04 6.00 5.85
N LEU A 163 5.57 6.79 4.91
CA LEU A 163 5.10 6.94 3.55
C LEU A 163 6.15 6.38 2.60
N ASN A 164 5.77 5.42 1.77
CA ASN A 164 6.67 4.87 0.77
C ASN A 164 6.09 5.09 -0.62
N ASP A 165 6.86 5.72 -1.51
CA ASP A 165 6.46 5.95 -2.90
C ASP A 165 6.62 4.65 -3.70
N LEU A 166 5.50 4.13 -4.20
CA LEU A 166 5.42 2.92 -5.00
C LEU A 166 5.20 3.21 -6.49
N THR A 167 5.17 4.48 -6.89
CA THR A 167 4.79 4.89 -8.26
C THR A 167 5.64 4.22 -9.33
N GLU A 168 6.96 4.28 -9.18
CA GLU A 168 7.87 3.66 -10.16
C GLU A 168 7.83 2.13 -10.11
N THR A 169 7.72 1.56 -8.92
CA THR A 169 7.57 0.11 -8.74
C THR A 169 6.32 -0.40 -9.45
N ARG A 170 5.20 0.29 -9.28
CA ARG A 170 3.94 -0.06 -9.96
C ARG A 170 4.05 0.11 -11.46
N ARG A 171 4.64 1.21 -11.92
CA ARG A 171 4.87 1.45 -13.35
C ARG A 171 5.69 0.33 -13.99
N LEU A 172 6.76 -0.10 -13.33
CA LEU A 172 7.60 -1.20 -13.82
C LEU A 172 6.86 -2.54 -13.80
N GLN A 173 6.06 -2.81 -12.76
CA GLN A 173 5.22 -4.01 -12.70
C GLN A 173 4.20 -4.04 -13.84
N ASP A 174 3.53 -2.93 -14.13
CA ASP A 174 2.56 -2.83 -15.23
C ASP A 174 3.23 -2.99 -16.60
N GLN A 175 4.42 -2.40 -16.79
CA GLN A 175 5.22 -2.59 -17.98
C GLN A 175 5.65 -4.05 -18.17
N LEU A 176 6.11 -4.69 -17.10
CA LEU A 176 6.50 -6.11 -17.13
C LEU A 176 5.29 -7.00 -17.48
N ALA A 177 4.17 -6.82 -16.82
CA ALA A 177 2.95 -7.56 -17.10
C ALA A 177 2.47 -7.36 -18.55
N ARG A 178 2.59 -6.14 -19.08
CA ARG A 178 2.29 -5.85 -20.48
C ARG A 178 3.26 -6.56 -21.42
N HIS A 179 4.55 -6.53 -21.11
CA HIS A 179 5.58 -7.19 -21.90
C HIS A 179 5.39 -8.71 -21.93
N GLU A 180 5.06 -9.32 -20.81
CA GLU A 180 4.77 -10.76 -20.71
C GLU A 180 3.55 -11.14 -21.56
N ARG A 181 2.47 -10.32 -21.53
CA ARG A 181 1.29 -10.56 -22.37
C ARG A 181 1.63 -10.49 -23.86
N LEU A 182 2.37 -9.45 -24.27
CA LEU A 182 2.79 -9.28 -25.66
C LEU A 182 3.75 -10.38 -26.11
N SER A 183 4.66 -10.81 -25.25
CA SER A 183 5.56 -11.93 -25.52
C SER A 183 4.80 -13.25 -25.68
N SER A 184 3.78 -13.49 -24.84
CA SER A 184 2.89 -14.65 -24.97
C SER A 184 2.11 -14.61 -26.30
N LEU A 185 1.58 -13.45 -26.68
CA LEU A 185 0.96 -13.28 -28.00
C LEU A 185 1.97 -13.54 -29.13
N GLY A 186 3.18 -12.99 -29.04
CA GLY A 186 4.23 -13.16 -30.06
C GLY A 186 4.61 -14.62 -30.30
N ARG A 187 4.72 -15.40 -29.24
CA ARG A 187 5.03 -16.84 -29.35
C ARG A 187 3.94 -17.65 -30.06
N MET A 188 2.72 -17.14 -30.09
CA MET A 188 1.56 -17.86 -30.64
C MET A 188 1.00 -17.22 -31.94
N VAL A 189 1.72 -16.27 -32.54
CA VAL A 189 1.27 -15.62 -33.80
C VAL A 189 0.91 -16.62 -34.88
N ALA A 190 1.66 -17.72 -35.01
CA ALA A 190 1.38 -18.77 -36.01
C ALA A 190 0.02 -19.48 -35.74
N SER A 191 -0.28 -19.80 -34.49
CA SER A 191 -1.56 -20.42 -34.07
C SER A 191 -2.72 -19.45 -34.28
N LEU A 192 -2.54 -18.17 -33.90
CA LEU A 192 -3.54 -17.12 -34.08
C LEU A 192 -3.84 -16.87 -35.57
N ALA A 193 -2.80 -16.81 -36.40
CA ALA A 193 -2.95 -16.70 -37.84
C ALA A 193 -3.75 -17.86 -38.44
N HIS A 194 -3.53 -19.08 -37.95
CA HIS A 194 -4.30 -20.24 -38.38
C HIS A 194 -5.75 -20.16 -37.94
N GLN A 195 -6.03 -19.76 -36.70
CA GLN A 195 -7.38 -19.59 -36.15
C GLN A 195 -8.19 -18.49 -36.86
N ILE A 196 -7.54 -17.39 -37.27
CA ILE A 196 -8.18 -16.34 -38.08
C ILE A 196 -8.42 -16.83 -39.51
N ARG A 197 -7.49 -17.55 -40.10
CA ARG A 197 -7.57 -18.04 -41.48
C ARG A 197 -8.80 -18.93 -41.71
N THR A 198 -9.11 -19.81 -40.75
CA THR A 198 -10.19 -20.77 -40.88
C THR A 198 -11.58 -20.11 -41.06
N PRO A 199 -12.07 -19.27 -40.15
CA PRO A 199 -13.36 -18.58 -40.33
C PRO A 199 -13.32 -17.59 -41.49
N LEU A 200 -12.17 -16.95 -41.79
CA LEU A 200 -12.00 -16.05 -42.93
C LEU A 200 -12.16 -16.80 -44.25
N SER A 201 -11.54 -17.98 -44.40
CA SER A 201 -11.66 -18.80 -45.62
C SER A 201 -13.08 -19.30 -45.79
N ALA A 202 -13.77 -19.69 -44.73
CA ALA A 202 -15.19 -20.04 -44.79
C ALA A 202 -16.06 -18.84 -45.19
N ALA A 203 -15.83 -17.67 -44.62
CA ALA A 203 -16.55 -16.44 -44.98
C ALA A 203 -16.36 -16.08 -46.46
N MET A 204 -15.10 -16.16 -46.97
CA MET A 204 -14.79 -15.95 -48.37
C MET A 204 -15.49 -16.96 -49.29
N LEU A 205 -15.54 -18.23 -48.91
CA LEU A 205 -16.23 -19.27 -49.70
C LEU A 205 -17.74 -18.96 -49.82
N TYR A 206 -18.40 -18.63 -48.71
CA TYR A 206 -19.85 -18.28 -48.74
C TYR A 206 -20.07 -16.97 -49.50
N ALA A 207 -19.20 -15.98 -49.39
CA ALA A 207 -19.23 -14.77 -50.17
C ALA A 207 -19.08 -15.04 -51.70
N SER A 208 -18.16 -15.94 -52.10
CA SER A 208 -17.97 -16.34 -53.49
C SER A 208 -19.19 -17.04 -54.04
N HIS A 209 -19.81 -17.97 -53.27
CA HIS A 209 -21.07 -18.61 -53.69
C HIS A 209 -22.24 -17.63 -53.83
N LEU A 210 -22.29 -16.58 -53.01
CA LEU A 210 -23.32 -15.54 -53.10
C LEU A 210 -23.06 -14.59 -54.27
N ALA A 211 -21.82 -14.39 -54.69
CA ALA A 211 -21.40 -13.52 -55.81
C ALA A 211 -21.47 -14.23 -57.18
N ASP A 212 -21.48 -15.57 -57.19
CA ASP A 212 -21.54 -16.35 -58.41
C ASP A 212 -22.97 -16.27 -59.03
N SER A 213 -23.09 -15.49 -60.08
CA SER A 213 -24.35 -15.23 -60.79
C SER A 213 -24.78 -16.35 -61.74
N GLU A 214 -23.90 -17.33 -62.04
CA GLU A 214 -24.22 -18.44 -62.92
C GLU A 214 -25.04 -19.55 -62.20
N GLN A 215 -24.97 -19.59 -60.85
CA GLN A 215 -25.77 -20.53 -60.06
C GLN A 215 -27.07 -19.89 -59.62
N ALA A 216 -28.20 -20.41 -60.11
CA ALA A 216 -29.53 -20.04 -59.66
C ALA A 216 -29.81 -20.60 -58.25
N LEU A 217 -29.25 -19.97 -57.22
CA LEU A 217 -29.47 -20.32 -55.83
C LEU A 217 -30.93 -20.05 -55.46
N SER A 218 -31.55 -21.00 -54.75
CA SER A 218 -32.88 -20.72 -54.15
C SER A 218 -32.80 -19.61 -53.12
N ALA A 219 -33.87 -18.87 -52.89
CA ALA A 219 -33.94 -17.82 -51.89
C ALA A 219 -33.52 -18.33 -50.49
N GLU A 220 -33.93 -19.54 -50.14
CA GLU A 220 -33.60 -20.21 -48.88
C GLU A 220 -32.09 -20.50 -48.76
N THR A 221 -31.45 -21.02 -49.84
CA THR A 221 -30.02 -21.29 -49.87
C THR A 221 -29.21 -20.00 -49.77
N ARG A 222 -29.66 -18.94 -50.45
CA ARG A 222 -29.05 -17.61 -50.38
C ARG A 222 -29.12 -17.04 -48.97
N GLN A 223 -30.27 -17.13 -48.33
CA GLN A 223 -30.46 -16.68 -46.94
C GLN A 223 -29.59 -17.47 -45.99
N ARG A 224 -29.46 -18.80 -46.15
CA ARG A 224 -28.58 -19.64 -45.34
C ARG A 224 -27.12 -19.26 -45.51
N PHE A 225 -26.62 -19.05 -46.73
CA PHE A 225 -25.23 -18.65 -46.99
C PHE A 225 -24.95 -17.27 -46.40
N ALA A 226 -25.86 -16.30 -46.55
CA ALA A 226 -25.74 -14.97 -45.97
C ALA A 226 -25.70 -15.02 -44.41
N SER A 227 -26.52 -15.84 -43.78
CA SER A 227 -26.51 -16.01 -42.32
C SER A 227 -25.20 -16.65 -41.85
N THR A 228 -24.73 -17.69 -42.52
CA THR A 228 -23.46 -18.36 -42.16
C THR A 228 -22.27 -17.42 -42.37
N LEU A 229 -22.23 -16.63 -43.46
CA LEU A 229 -21.21 -15.61 -43.69
C LEU A 229 -21.19 -14.61 -42.51
N LYS A 230 -22.37 -14.10 -42.13
CA LYS A 230 -22.48 -13.16 -41.01
C LYS A 230 -21.98 -13.78 -39.71
N GLU A 231 -22.31 -15.03 -39.41
CA GLU A 231 -21.82 -15.76 -38.24
C GLU A 231 -20.27 -15.84 -38.21
N ARG A 232 -19.64 -16.19 -39.34
CA ARG A 232 -18.15 -16.27 -39.43
C ARG A 232 -17.50 -14.92 -39.26
N LEU A 233 -18.10 -13.85 -39.76
CA LEU A 233 -17.57 -12.48 -39.53
C LEU A 233 -17.71 -12.05 -38.08
N HIS A 234 -18.78 -12.37 -37.41
CA HIS A 234 -18.93 -12.12 -35.96
C HIS A 234 -17.94 -12.92 -35.11
N GLU A 235 -17.69 -14.18 -35.47
CA GLU A 235 -16.68 -15.00 -34.82
C GLU A 235 -15.30 -14.35 -34.91
N LEU A 236 -14.92 -13.85 -36.11
CA LEU A 236 -13.66 -13.12 -36.32
C LEU A 236 -13.59 -11.83 -35.49
N GLU A 237 -14.66 -11.06 -35.50
CA GLU A 237 -14.73 -9.82 -34.70
C GLU A 237 -14.52 -10.11 -33.22
N HIS A 238 -15.18 -11.15 -32.71
CA HIS A 238 -15.02 -11.57 -31.30
C HIS A 238 -13.60 -12.00 -30.98
N GLN A 239 -12.96 -12.82 -31.83
CA GLN A 239 -11.59 -13.25 -31.65
C GLN A 239 -10.61 -12.08 -31.63
N VAL A 240 -10.75 -11.11 -32.56
CA VAL A 240 -9.90 -9.90 -32.61
C VAL A 240 -10.12 -9.04 -31.36
N ARG A 241 -11.35 -8.88 -30.93
CA ARG A 241 -11.70 -8.13 -29.71
C ARG A 241 -11.06 -8.76 -28.47
N ASP A 242 -11.16 -10.07 -28.31
CA ASP A 242 -10.54 -10.81 -27.21
C ASP A 242 -9.02 -10.62 -27.17
N MET A 243 -8.37 -10.69 -28.34
CA MET A 243 -6.92 -10.42 -28.45
C MET A 243 -6.56 -9.00 -28.03
N LEU A 244 -7.35 -8.00 -28.45
CA LEU A 244 -7.09 -6.61 -28.10
C LEU A 244 -7.30 -6.35 -26.60
N VAL A 245 -8.32 -6.92 -25.99
CA VAL A 245 -8.58 -6.83 -24.54
C VAL A 245 -7.43 -7.47 -23.76
N PHE A 246 -6.98 -8.65 -24.17
CA PHE A 246 -5.85 -9.34 -23.56
C PHE A 246 -4.54 -8.55 -23.67
N ALA A 247 -4.26 -7.98 -24.88
CA ALA A 247 -3.02 -7.24 -25.16
C ALA A 247 -2.94 -5.90 -24.40
N ARG A 248 -4.03 -5.16 -24.32
CA ARG A 248 -4.08 -3.84 -23.69
C ARG A 248 -4.00 -3.92 -22.17
N GLY A 249 -4.76 -4.85 -21.56
CA GLY A 249 -4.80 -5.08 -20.11
C GLY A 249 -5.45 -3.99 -19.29
N GLU A 250 -5.55 -2.77 -19.79
CA GLU A 250 -6.24 -1.65 -19.18
C GLU A 250 -7.56 -1.39 -19.89
N LEU A 251 -8.62 -1.24 -19.11
CA LEU A 251 -9.96 -0.94 -19.60
C LEU A 251 -10.45 0.32 -18.90
N PRO A 252 -10.83 1.36 -19.64
CA PRO A 252 -11.45 2.53 -19.03
C PRO A 252 -12.80 2.13 -18.45
N LEU A 253 -12.99 2.36 -17.15
CA LEU A 253 -14.25 2.13 -16.45
C LEU A 253 -15.02 3.45 -16.42
N GLY A 254 -15.99 3.61 -17.32
CA GLY A 254 -16.79 4.83 -17.46
C GLY A 254 -18.24 4.67 -17.11
N ASP A 255 -18.78 3.43 -17.16
CA ASP A 255 -20.20 3.19 -17.04
C ASP A 255 -20.60 2.88 -15.59
N ARG A 256 -21.67 3.51 -15.11
CA ARG A 256 -22.34 3.11 -13.86
C ARG A 256 -23.55 2.25 -14.21
N VAL A 257 -23.53 1.00 -13.82
CA VAL A 257 -24.53 0.01 -14.20
C VAL A 257 -25.07 -0.69 -12.95
N THR A 258 -26.41 -0.79 -12.86
CA THR A 258 -27.01 -1.59 -11.79
C THR A 258 -26.86 -3.09 -12.07
N PRO A 259 -26.79 -3.95 -11.03
CA PRO A 259 -26.71 -5.40 -11.21
C PRO A 259 -27.82 -5.96 -12.11
N LYS A 260 -29.02 -5.42 -11.99
CA LYS A 260 -30.17 -5.82 -12.83
C LYS A 260 -29.95 -5.46 -14.30
N ALA A 261 -29.44 -4.26 -14.59
CA ALA A 261 -29.19 -3.84 -15.98
C ALA A 261 -28.07 -4.67 -16.62
N LEU A 262 -27.00 -4.99 -15.85
CA LEU A 262 -25.95 -5.90 -16.30
C LEU A 262 -26.50 -7.30 -16.60
N PHE A 263 -27.34 -7.82 -15.71
CA PHE A 263 -27.96 -9.13 -15.88
C PHE A 263 -28.87 -9.20 -17.11
N GLN A 264 -29.69 -8.18 -17.34
CA GLN A 264 -30.53 -8.07 -18.54
C GLN A 264 -29.70 -7.98 -19.82
N ALA A 265 -28.62 -7.19 -19.82
CA ALA A 265 -27.70 -7.11 -20.94
C ALA A 265 -27.06 -8.46 -21.27
N LEU A 266 -26.63 -9.20 -20.23
CA LEU A 266 -26.07 -10.54 -20.39
C LEU A 266 -27.12 -11.54 -20.93
N GLN A 267 -28.33 -11.50 -20.41
CA GLN A 267 -29.44 -12.33 -20.93
C GLN A 267 -29.70 -12.08 -22.41
N GLN A 268 -29.74 -10.80 -22.80
CA GLN A 268 -29.94 -10.40 -24.19
C GLN A 268 -28.80 -10.87 -25.08
N ALA A 269 -27.53 -10.68 -24.66
CA ALA A 269 -26.37 -11.14 -25.40
C ALA A 269 -26.32 -12.67 -25.54
N ALA A 270 -26.72 -13.40 -24.50
CA ALA A 270 -26.72 -14.85 -24.48
C ALA A 270 -27.90 -15.49 -25.27
N GLN A 271 -28.92 -14.73 -25.66
CA GLN A 271 -30.20 -15.25 -26.21
C GLN A 271 -30.03 -16.20 -27.38
N VAL A 272 -29.09 -15.93 -28.28
CA VAL A 272 -28.81 -16.79 -29.45
C VAL A 272 -28.06 -18.06 -29.02
N HIS A 273 -27.12 -17.96 -28.08
CA HIS A 273 -26.28 -19.06 -27.65
C HIS A 273 -27.01 -20.10 -26.80
N VAL A 274 -28.05 -19.66 -26.08
CA VAL A 274 -28.80 -20.53 -25.16
C VAL A 274 -29.95 -21.29 -25.82
N GLN A 275 -30.20 -21.07 -27.13
CA GLN A 275 -31.23 -21.78 -27.85
C GLN A 275 -30.98 -23.29 -27.83
N GLY A 276 -32.01 -24.06 -27.46
CA GLY A 276 -31.92 -25.52 -27.34
C GLY A 276 -31.29 -26.03 -26.02
N HIS A 277 -30.92 -25.13 -25.10
CA HIS A 277 -30.38 -25.47 -23.79
C HIS A 277 -31.32 -25.10 -22.64
N ALA A 278 -31.23 -25.84 -21.51
CA ALA A 278 -32.02 -25.56 -20.32
C ALA A 278 -31.28 -24.58 -19.42
N VAL A 279 -31.57 -23.28 -19.51
CA VAL A 279 -30.90 -22.25 -18.76
C VAL A 279 -31.79 -21.67 -17.66
N ARG A 280 -31.33 -21.72 -16.43
CA ARG A 280 -32.01 -21.11 -15.28
C ARG A 280 -31.32 -19.79 -14.94
N TRP A 281 -32.03 -18.70 -15.13
CA TRP A 281 -31.59 -17.34 -14.79
C TRP A 281 -32.17 -16.94 -13.44
N GLN A 282 -31.30 -16.49 -12.51
CA GLN A 282 -31.70 -16.02 -11.20
C GLN A 282 -30.94 -14.73 -10.85
N CYS A 283 -31.65 -13.69 -10.41
CA CYS A 283 -31.09 -12.42 -10.01
C CYS A 283 -31.73 -12.01 -8.69
N ASP A 284 -30.93 -12.09 -7.62
CA ASP A 284 -31.33 -11.75 -6.24
C ASP A 284 -30.78 -10.39 -5.80
N SER A 285 -30.13 -9.66 -6.70
CA SER A 285 -29.53 -8.35 -6.39
C SER A 285 -30.27 -7.23 -7.11
N HIS A 286 -30.79 -6.28 -6.34
CA HIS A 286 -31.49 -5.10 -6.85
C HIS A 286 -30.81 -3.79 -6.42
N LEU A 287 -29.82 -3.82 -5.52
CA LEU A 287 -29.20 -2.64 -4.90
C LEU A 287 -27.72 -2.55 -5.23
N GLY A 288 -27.23 -1.31 -5.37
CA GLY A 288 -25.85 -0.97 -5.68
C GLY A 288 -25.63 -0.66 -7.16
N GLU A 289 -24.50 -0.07 -7.44
CA GLU A 289 -24.03 0.21 -8.79
C GLU A 289 -22.62 -0.36 -8.97
N LEU A 290 -22.28 -0.75 -10.18
CA LEU A 290 -20.93 -1.11 -10.60
C LEU A 290 -20.36 0.02 -11.44
N LEU A 291 -19.09 0.35 -11.22
CA LEU A 291 -18.30 1.09 -12.18
C LEU A 291 -17.65 0.10 -13.12
N CYS A 292 -18.02 0.11 -14.38
CA CYS A 292 -17.55 -0.90 -15.32
C CYS A 292 -17.36 -0.34 -16.74
N ASN A 293 -16.75 -1.15 -17.59
CA ASN A 293 -16.92 -1.07 -19.03
C ASN A 293 -17.97 -2.13 -19.40
N ARG A 294 -19.22 -1.69 -19.60
CA ARG A 294 -20.38 -2.58 -19.73
C ARG A 294 -20.20 -3.61 -20.84
N ASP A 295 -19.81 -3.17 -22.03
CA ASP A 295 -19.77 -4.05 -23.21
C ASP A 295 -18.66 -5.10 -23.08
N THR A 296 -17.50 -4.70 -22.56
CA THR A 296 -16.39 -5.62 -22.33
C THR A 296 -16.70 -6.61 -21.20
N LEU A 297 -17.37 -6.16 -20.15
CA LEU A 297 -17.78 -7.03 -19.04
C LEU A 297 -18.83 -8.05 -19.50
N VAL A 298 -19.86 -7.62 -20.24
CA VAL A 298 -20.88 -8.52 -20.82
C VAL A 298 -20.23 -9.54 -21.76
N GLY A 299 -19.29 -9.12 -22.62
CA GLY A 299 -18.57 -10.04 -23.51
C GLY A 299 -17.76 -11.10 -22.75
N ALA A 300 -17.03 -10.68 -21.70
CA ALA A 300 -16.28 -11.61 -20.85
C ALA A 300 -17.21 -12.61 -20.12
N LEU A 301 -18.33 -12.16 -19.62
CA LEU A 301 -19.32 -13.01 -18.96
C LEU A 301 -20.01 -13.97 -19.95
N LEU A 302 -20.21 -13.54 -21.19
CA LEU A 302 -20.71 -14.39 -22.26
C LEU A 302 -19.76 -15.54 -22.58
N ASN A 303 -18.44 -15.29 -22.59
CA ASN A 303 -17.42 -16.36 -22.75
C ASN A 303 -17.55 -17.45 -21.68
N LEU A 304 -17.95 -17.13 -20.44
CA LEU A 304 -18.21 -18.15 -19.41
C LEU A 304 -19.44 -18.98 -19.74
N ILE A 305 -20.51 -18.34 -20.24
CA ILE A 305 -21.74 -19.04 -20.65
C ILE A 305 -21.46 -19.98 -21.83
N GLU A 306 -20.77 -19.50 -22.84
CA GLU A 306 -20.37 -20.31 -24.01
C GLU A 306 -19.52 -21.51 -23.62
N ASN A 307 -18.51 -21.29 -22.75
CA ASN A 307 -17.69 -22.38 -22.25
C ASN A 307 -18.50 -23.44 -21.50
N ALA A 308 -19.47 -23.00 -20.69
CA ALA A 308 -20.35 -23.89 -19.94
C ALA A 308 -21.30 -24.70 -20.86
N LEU A 309 -21.83 -24.09 -21.90
CA LEU A 309 -22.67 -24.76 -22.89
C LEU A 309 -21.89 -25.76 -23.72
N GLN A 310 -20.69 -25.40 -24.15
CA GLN A 310 -19.77 -26.26 -24.90
C GLN A 310 -19.22 -27.45 -24.11
N ALA A 311 -19.23 -27.39 -22.76
CA ALA A 311 -18.82 -28.50 -21.90
C ALA A 311 -19.86 -29.62 -21.82
N SER A 312 -21.05 -29.43 -22.37
CA SER A 312 -22.15 -30.41 -22.36
C SER A 312 -22.27 -31.14 -23.69
N GLU A 313 -22.33 -32.45 -23.66
CA GLU A 313 -22.69 -33.29 -24.84
C GLU A 313 -24.19 -33.26 -25.06
N GLY A 314 -24.70 -32.35 -25.90
CA GLY A 314 -26.12 -32.15 -26.20
C GLY A 314 -26.76 -30.99 -25.40
N PRO A 315 -28.12 -31.02 -25.17
CA PRO A 315 -28.83 -29.93 -24.47
C PRO A 315 -28.26 -29.74 -23.05
N GLY A 316 -27.43 -28.73 -22.88
CA GLY A 316 -26.78 -28.43 -21.59
C GLY A 316 -27.74 -27.88 -20.55
N ARG A 317 -27.48 -28.13 -19.27
CA ARG A 317 -28.13 -27.45 -18.15
C ARG A 317 -27.19 -26.42 -17.59
N LEU A 318 -27.62 -25.16 -17.59
CA LEU A 318 -26.87 -24.02 -17.12
C LEU A 318 -27.67 -23.26 -16.05
N LYS A 319 -27.00 -22.87 -14.98
CA LYS A 319 -27.54 -21.94 -14.00
C LYS A 319 -26.67 -20.69 -13.95
N VAL A 320 -27.25 -19.53 -14.21
CA VAL A 320 -26.65 -18.22 -14.05
C VAL A 320 -27.32 -17.54 -12.87
N HIS A 321 -26.57 -17.29 -11.81
CA HIS A 321 -27.08 -16.71 -10.56
C HIS A 321 -26.29 -15.48 -10.19
N LEU A 322 -26.99 -14.35 -10.10
CA LEU A 322 -26.45 -13.05 -9.68
C LEU A 322 -27.01 -12.70 -8.31
N PHE A 323 -26.13 -12.46 -7.33
CA PHE A 323 -26.53 -12.08 -5.97
C PHE A 323 -25.50 -11.16 -5.34
N ARG A 324 -25.94 -10.37 -4.37
CA ARG A 324 -25.08 -9.49 -3.57
C ARG A 324 -24.72 -10.16 -2.25
N ARG A 325 -23.46 -9.98 -1.83
CA ARG A 325 -23.01 -10.29 -0.48
C ARG A 325 -22.17 -9.12 0.00
N GLU A 326 -22.62 -8.44 1.05
CA GLU A 326 -21.99 -7.23 1.57
C GLU A 326 -21.85 -6.16 0.46
N HIS A 327 -20.62 -5.73 0.17
CA HIS A 327 -20.30 -4.74 -0.85
C HIS A 327 -19.86 -5.36 -2.19
N THR A 328 -20.08 -6.66 -2.37
CA THR A 328 -19.61 -7.41 -3.55
C THR A 328 -20.79 -8.03 -4.29
N LEU A 329 -20.78 -7.87 -5.61
CA LEU A 329 -21.67 -8.57 -6.50
C LEU A 329 -21.02 -9.90 -6.90
N HIS A 330 -21.73 -10.99 -6.68
CA HIS A 330 -21.32 -12.32 -7.08
C HIS A 330 -22.15 -12.77 -8.27
N MET A 331 -21.45 -13.27 -9.30
CA MET A 331 -22.10 -13.98 -10.40
C MET A 331 -21.54 -15.39 -10.49
N CYS A 332 -22.41 -16.38 -10.39
CA CYS A 332 -22.10 -17.78 -10.54
C CYS A 332 -22.67 -18.33 -11.84
N VAL A 333 -21.81 -18.87 -12.69
CA VAL A 333 -22.17 -19.66 -13.89
C VAL A 333 -21.86 -21.10 -13.60
N SER A 334 -22.88 -21.96 -13.57
CA SER A 334 -22.74 -23.37 -13.21
C SER A 334 -23.33 -24.26 -14.28
N ASP A 335 -22.53 -25.17 -14.82
CA ASP A 335 -22.93 -26.19 -15.77
C ASP A 335 -22.98 -27.58 -15.14
N ALA A 336 -23.62 -28.51 -15.85
CA ALA A 336 -23.63 -29.93 -15.52
C ALA A 336 -22.89 -30.76 -16.61
N GLY A 337 -21.81 -30.19 -17.18
CA GLY A 337 -21.01 -30.81 -18.24
C GLY A 337 -20.00 -31.84 -17.74
N SER A 338 -19.01 -32.14 -18.60
CA SER A 338 -17.97 -33.14 -18.33
C SER A 338 -17.10 -32.84 -17.11
N GLY A 339 -17.06 -31.56 -16.68
CA GLY A 339 -16.14 -31.11 -15.64
C GLY A 339 -14.69 -31.05 -16.13
N ILE A 340 -13.78 -30.69 -15.23
CA ILE A 340 -12.37 -30.44 -15.51
C ILE A 340 -11.55 -31.19 -14.45
N ASP A 341 -10.48 -31.85 -14.89
CA ASP A 341 -9.57 -32.56 -13.98
C ASP A 341 -8.70 -31.59 -13.17
N ALA A 342 -8.09 -32.07 -12.09
CA ALA A 342 -7.36 -31.25 -11.16
C ALA A 342 -6.06 -30.65 -11.75
N GLU A 343 -5.38 -31.36 -12.66
CA GLU A 343 -4.15 -30.86 -13.27
C GLU A 343 -4.45 -29.72 -14.24
N LEU A 344 -5.49 -29.89 -15.05
CA LEU A 344 -5.95 -28.87 -15.96
C LEU A 344 -6.55 -27.66 -15.19
N LEU A 345 -7.27 -27.92 -14.09
CA LEU A 345 -7.86 -26.86 -13.25
C LEU A 345 -6.79 -25.93 -12.67
N ALA A 346 -5.63 -26.46 -12.28
CA ALA A 346 -4.52 -25.68 -11.75
C ALA A 346 -3.87 -24.74 -12.78
N ARG A 347 -4.00 -25.07 -14.06
CA ARG A 347 -3.45 -24.31 -15.19
C ARG A 347 -4.48 -23.46 -15.92
N LEU A 348 -5.74 -23.53 -15.51
CA LEU A 348 -6.80 -22.75 -16.14
C LEU A 348 -6.56 -21.24 -15.99
N GLY A 349 -6.65 -20.56 -17.11
CA GLY A 349 -6.34 -19.13 -17.21
C GLY A 349 -4.95 -18.86 -17.78
N GLU A 350 -4.11 -19.89 -17.96
CA GLU A 350 -2.94 -19.75 -18.83
C GLU A 350 -3.43 -19.42 -20.25
N PRO A 351 -2.93 -18.35 -20.87
CA PRO A 351 -3.36 -17.99 -22.22
C PRO A 351 -3.08 -19.13 -23.21
N PHE A 352 -4.01 -19.37 -24.13
CA PHE A 352 -3.93 -20.37 -25.19
C PHE A 352 -4.02 -21.83 -24.72
N LEU A 353 -4.28 -22.07 -23.45
CA LEU A 353 -4.55 -23.42 -22.96
C LEU A 353 -5.99 -23.80 -23.34
N THR A 354 -6.13 -24.79 -24.19
CA THR A 354 -7.43 -25.32 -24.64
C THR A 354 -7.39 -26.81 -24.86
N THR A 355 -8.46 -27.49 -24.51
CA THR A 355 -8.71 -28.90 -24.85
C THR A 355 -9.55 -29.05 -26.10
N LYS A 356 -10.04 -27.94 -26.67
CA LYS A 356 -10.95 -27.91 -27.81
C LYS A 356 -10.17 -27.74 -29.11
N ALA A 357 -10.54 -28.50 -30.14
CA ALA A 357 -9.89 -28.44 -31.47
C ALA A 357 -10.01 -27.05 -32.13
N THR A 358 -11.12 -26.33 -31.88
CA THR A 358 -11.40 -25.00 -32.45
C THR A 358 -11.29 -23.88 -31.43
N GLY A 359 -10.91 -24.19 -30.18
CA GLY A 359 -10.81 -23.21 -29.12
C GLY A 359 -9.55 -22.34 -29.22
N THR A 360 -9.69 -21.04 -28.97
CA THR A 360 -8.56 -20.09 -28.94
C THR A 360 -7.71 -20.24 -27.67
N GLY A 361 -8.28 -20.79 -26.59
CA GLY A 361 -7.66 -20.80 -25.27
C GLY A 361 -7.52 -19.41 -24.65
N LEU A 362 -8.08 -18.35 -25.27
CA LEU A 362 -8.04 -16.99 -24.77
C LEU A 362 -9.25 -16.63 -23.89
N GLY A 363 -10.42 -17.25 -24.11
CA GLY A 363 -11.66 -16.84 -23.48
C GLY A 363 -11.58 -16.69 -21.96
N LEU A 364 -10.99 -17.66 -21.25
CA LEU A 364 -10.85 -17.57 -19.78
C LEU A 364 -9.77 -16.55 -19.35
N ALA A 365 -8.69 -16.44 -20.10
CA ALA A 365 -7.66 -15.43 -19.87
C ALA A 365 -8.20 -14.00 -20.02
N VAL A 366 -9.07 -13.79 -21.03
CA VAL A 366 -9.82 -12.53 -21.24
C VAL A 366 -10.76 -12.26 -20.07
N VAL A 367 -11.52 -13.25 -19.62
CA VAL A 367 -12.38 -13.11 -18.44
C VAL A 367 -11.58 -12.68 -17.23
N GLN A 368 -10.44 -13.33 -16.97
CA GLN A 368 -9.55 -12.97 -15.85
C GLN A 368 -9.00 -11.54 -15.98
N ALA A 369 -8.60 -11.13 -17.19
CA ALA A 369 -8.10 -9.79 -17.45
C ALA A 369 -9.19 -8.73 -17.22
N VAL A 370 -10.40 -8.98 -17.75
CA VAL A 370 -11.55 -8.08 -17.58
C VAL A 370 -11.97 -7.99 -16.11
N VAL A 371 -12.11 -9.11 -15.42
CA VAL A 371 -12.49 -9.14 -14.00
C VAL A 371 -11.47 -8.39 -13.14
N ARG A 372 -10.15 -8.58 -13.38
CA ARG A 372 -9.09 -7.82 -12.70
C ARG A 372 -9.15 -6.32 -12.99
N ALA A 373 -9.39 -5.94 -14.25
CA ALA A 373 -9.55 -4.53 -14.61
C ALA A 373 -10.73 -3.86 -13.89
N HIS A 374 -11.75 -4.66 -13.52
CA HIS A 374 -12.90 -4.25 -12.70
C HIS A 374 -12.66 -4.45 -11.19
N GLN A 375 -11.41 -4.66 -10.75
CA GLN A 375 -11.04 -4.89 -9.34
C GLN A 375 -11.76 -6.09 -8.71
N GLY A 376 -12.16 -7.03 -9.54
CA GLY A 376 -12.87 -8.23 -9.16
C GLY A 376 -11.95 -9.43 -8.96
N ALA A 377 -12.54 -10.52 -8.51
CA ALA A 377 -11.89 -11.82 -8.38
C ALA A 377 -12.69 -12.90 -9.14
N ILE A 378 -12.00 -13.94 -9.60
CA ILE A 378 -12.61 -15.09 -10.22
C ILE A 378 -12.16 -16.36 -9.52
N SER A 379 -13.09 -17.26 -9.25
CA SER A 379 -12.81 -18.57 -8.66
C SER A 379 -13.56 -19.65 -9.42
N LEU A 380 -12.90 -20.81 -9.59
CA LEU A 380 -13.44 -21.96 -10.31
C LEU A 380 -13.46 -23.17 -9.39
N ARG A 381 -14.55 -23.94 -9.47
CA ARG A 381 -14.69 -25.24 -8.84
C ARG A 381 -15.24 -26.22 -9.87
N SER A 382 -14.55 -27.32 -10.08
CA SER A 382 -14.94 -28.34 -11.03
C SER A 382 -14.69 -29.73 -10.49
N LYS A 383 -15.49 -30.68 -10.95
CA LYS A 383 -15.29 -32.10 -10.70
C LYS A 383 -15.68 -32.87 -11.95
N VAL A 384 -14.81 -33.73 -12.41
CA VAL A 384 -15.04 -34.63 -13.57
C VAL A 384 -16.38 -35.37 -13.42
N GLY A 385 -17.21 -35.31 -14.44
CA GLY A 385 -18.54 -35.91 -14.48
C GLY A 385 -19.63 -35.18 -13.65
N ARG A 386 -19.32 -34.03 -13.03
CA ARG A 386 -20.30 -33.25 -12.26
C ARG A 386 -20.51 -31.84 -12.77
N GLY A 387 -19.63 -31.38 -13.67
CA GLY A 387 -19.67 -30.03 -14.24
C GLY A 387 -18.75 -29.04 -13.52
N THR A 388 -18.89 -27.76 -13.89
CA THR A 388 -18.06 -26.67 -13.43
C THR A 388 -18.92 -25.53 -12.88
N CYS A 389 -18.41 -24.85 -11.85
CA CYS A 389 -18.97 -23.61 -11.33
C CYS A 389 -17.90 -22.52 -11.35
N VAL A 390 -18.11 -21.50 -12.12
CA VAL A 390 -17.29 -20.30 -12.16
C VAL A 390 -17.97 -19.20 -11.38
N ARG A 391 -17.28 -18.60 -10.43
CA ARG A 391 -17.75 -17.46 -9.66
C ARG A 391 -16.90 -16.23 -9.98
N VAL A 392 -17.56 -15.17 -10.36
CA VAL A 392 -17.00 -13.82 -10.55
C VAL A 392 -17.49 -12.94 -9.43
N GLU A 393 -16.58 -12.18 -8.83
CA GLU A 393 -16.82 -11.25 -7.74
C GLU A 393 -16.43 -9.86 -8.20
N LEU A 394 -17.34 -8.88 -8.08
CA LEU A 394 -17.13 -7.50 -8.52
C LEU A 394 -17.50 -6.53 -7.40
N PRO A 395 -16.70 -5.48 -7.14
CA PRO A 395 -17.01 -4.50 -6.11
C PRO A 395 -18.23 -3.65 -6.51
N LEU A 396 -19.14 -3.43 -5.57
CA LEU A 396 -20.26 -2.52 -5.71
C LEU A 396 -19.91 -1.15 -5.15
N ILE A 397 -20.39 -0.11 -5.81
CA ILE A 397 -20.39 1.25 -5.29
C ILE A 397 -21.67 1.39 -4.46
N ASP A 398 -21.55 1.53 -3.15
CA ASP A 398 -22.69 1.91 -2.32
C ASP A 398 -22.95 3.41 -2.51
N GLY A 399 -24.22 3.75 -2.75
CA GLY A 399 -24.66 5.14 -3.00
C GLY A 399 -24.56 6.10 -1.81
N GLN A 400 -23.78 5.80 -0.76
CA GLN A 400 -23.64 6.62 0.46
C GLN A 400 -22.45 7.60 0.44
N LEU A 401 -21.75 7.77 -0.67
CA LEU A 401 -20.68 8.79 -0.78
C LEU A 401 -21.11 10.08 -1.51
N ALA A 402 -22.42 10.32 -1.68
CA ALA A 402 -22.93 11.55 -2.31
C ALA A 402 -23.52 12.58 -1.31
N GLU A 403 -23.49 12.30 0.00
CA GLU A 403 -23.92 13.27 1.03
C GLU A 403 -22.77 13.50 2.02
N GLY A 404 -21.78 14.31 1.63
CA GLY A 404 -20.67 14.67 2.48
C GLY A 404 -19.67 15.55 1.75
N VAL A 405 -20.13 16.68 1.20
CA VAL A 405 -19.29 17.83 0.85
C VAL A 405 -19.55 18.93 1.86
#